data_37103267030eb50f94ec72e4beae19c2
#
_entry.id   37103267030eb50f94ec72e4beae19c2
#
_cell.length_a   1.000
_cell.length_b   1.000
_cell.length_c   1.000
_cell.angle_alpha   90.00
_cell.angle_beta   90.00
_cell.angle_gamma   90.00
#
_symmetry.space_group_name_H-M   'P 1'
#
loop_
_entity.id
_entity.type
_entity.pdbx_description
1 polymer ?
#
loop_
_entity_poly.entity_id
_entity_poly.type
_entity_poly.pdbx_seq_one_letter_code
_entity_poly.pdbx_strand_id
1 'polypeptide(L)'
;ENVLVGLVLLCESEIPPICTMVYHKYCYVVDFVVHKAYRRTGVGTELIAETRKWCQERKLEYMEVSVLANNPALSFYENVGFKEIKKIMRYHI
;
A
#
# COMPACT_ATOMS: atom_id res chain seq x y z
N GLU A 1 27.39 6.69 -9.26
CA GLU A 1 27.08 6.47 -7.84
C GLU A 1 25.60 6.19 -7.65
N ASN A 2 25.26 5.13 -6.93
CA ASN A 2 23.89 4.73 -6.70
C ASN A 2 23.33 5.40 -5.45
N VAL A 3 22.14 5.97 -5.58
CA VAL A 3 21.42 6.60 -4.49
C VAL A 3 20.06 5.95 -4.33
N LEU A 4 19.73 5.55 -3.11
CA LEU A 4 18.41 5.02 -2.81
C LEU A 4 17.41 6.18 -2.71
N VAL A 5 16.51 6.29 -3.69
CA VAL A 5 15.53 7.39 -3.73
C VAL A 5 14.18 6.99 -3.16
N GLY A 6 13.90 5.70 -3.09
CA GLY A 6 12.65 5.21 -2.51
C GLY A 6 12.70 3.72 -2.26
N LEU A 7 11.76 3.24 -1.44
CA LEU A 7 11.66 1.84 -1.04
C LEU A 7 10.20 1.49 -0.81
N VAL A 8 9.80 0.31 -1.27
CA VAL A 8 8.54 -0.30 -0.88
C VAL A 8 8.79 -1.71 -0.38
N LEU A 9 8.22 -2.04 0.77
CA LEU A 9 8.28 -3.36 1.37
C LEU A 9 6.90 -3.98 1.31
N LEU A 10 6.82 -5.14 0.66
CA LEU A 10 5.56 -5.81 0.37
C LEU A 10 5.47 -7.15 1.09
N CYS A 11 4.24 -7.54 1.41
CA CYS A 11 3.95 -8.85 1.96
C CYS A 11 2.79 -9.46 1.18
N GLU A 12 3.01 -10.62 0.58
CA GLU A 12 1.92 -11.39 -0.02
C GLU A 12 1.12 -12.03 1.10
N SER A 13 -0.16 -11.74 1.13
CA SER A 13 -1.05 -12.19 2.21
C SER A 13 -2.27 -12.86 1.64
N GLU A 14 -2.96 -13.66 2.47
CA GLU A 14 -4.16 -14.32 2.03
C GLU A 14 -5.20 -14.38 3.15
N ILE A 15 -6.46 -14.29 2.77
CA ILE A 15 -7.59 -14.47 3.66
C ILE A 15 -8.14 -15.86 3.36
N PRO A 16 -8.02 -16.81 4.30
CA PRO A 16 -8.53 -18.16 4.07
C PRO A 16 -10.06 -18.18 4.09
N PRO A 17 -10.69 -19.19 3.45
CA PRO A 17 -12.14 -19.31 3.44
C PRO A 17 -12.65 -19.85 4.78
N ILE A 18 -12.75 -18.97 5.78
CA ILE A 18 -13.22 -19.32 7.12
C ILE A 18 -14.60 -18.72 7.33
N CYS A 19 -15.57 -19.54 7.70
CA CYS A 19 -16.96 -19.10 7.94
C CYS A 19 -17.52 -18.34 6.74
N THR A 20 -17.76 -17.05 6.87
CA THR A 20 -18.36 -16.22 5.83
C THR A 20 -17.32 -15.48 4.99
N MET A 21 -16.04 -15.69 5.24
CA MET A 21 -14.98 -14.99 4.49
C MET A 21 -14.67 -15.70 3.18
N VAL A 22 -14.53 -14.91 2.12
CA VAL A 22 -14.12 -15.41 0.82
C VAL A 22 -12.59 -15.41 0.77
N TYR A 23 -12.01 -16.45 0.14
CA TYR A 23 -10.57 -16.53 -0.02
C TYR A 23 -10.05 -15.45 -0.97
N HIS A 24 -9.06 -14.71 -0.50
CA HIS A 24 -8.38 -13.69 -1.30
C HIS A 24 -6.88 -13.76 -1.10
N LYS A 25 -6.13 -13.56 -2.18
CA LYS A 25 -4.69 -13.31 -2.11
C LYS A 25 -4.47 -11.84 -2.44
N TYR A 26 -3.74 -11.15 -1.59
CA TYR A 26 -3.52 -9.73 -1.77
C TYR A 26 -2.11 -9.31 -1.35
N CYS A 27 -1.73 -8.11 -1.75
CA CYS A 27 -0.46 -7.51 -1.39
C CYS A 27 -0.68 -6.51 -0.26
N TYR A 28 -0.03 -6.73 0.87
CA TYR A 28 -0.03 -5.74 1.94
C TYR A 28 1.24 -4.90 1.81
N VAL A 29 1.06 -3.58 1.71
CA VAL A 29 2.18 -2.64 1.67
C VAL A 29 2.62 -2.41 3.11
N VAL A 30 3.74 -3.02 3.48
CA VAL A 30 4.26 -2.95 4.86
C VAL A 30 4.93 -1.61 5.10
N ASP A 31 5.70 -1.14 4.13
CA ASP A 31 6.41 0.12 4.24
C ASP A 31 6.54 0.75 2.86
N PHE A 32 6.46 2.07 2.83
CA PHE A 32 6.56 2.84 1.61
C PHE A 32 7.24 4.17 1.92
N VAL A 33 8.44 4.34 1.41
CA VAL A 33 9.27 5.50 1.72
C VAL A 33 9.86 6.08 0.43
N VAL A 34 9.77 7.39 0.30
CA VAL A 34 10.46 8.13 -0.76
C VAL A 34 11.41 9.10 -0.07
N HIS A 35 12.66 9.10 -0.49
CA HIS A 35 13.67 10.00 0.05
C HIS A 35 13.18 11.44 -0.07
N LYS A 36 13.32 12.21 0.99
CA LYS A 36 12.77 13.58 1.09
C LYS A 36 13.14 14.45 -0.11
N ALA A 37 14.37 14.35 -0.60
CA ALA A 37 14.86 15.14 -1.73
C ALA A 37 14.17 14.79 -3.07
N TYR A 38 13.50 13.65 -3.14
CA TYR A 38 12.87 13.15 -4.36
C TYR A 38 11.35 13.10 -4.28
N ARG A 39 10.78 13.65 -3.21
CA ARG A 39 9.32 13.75 -3.10
C ARG A 39 8.79 14.74 -4.12
N ARG A 40 7.57 14.47 -4.63
CA ARG A 40 6.91 15.26 -5.67
C ARG A 40 7.63 15.22 -7.02
N THR A 41 8.47 14.21 -7.24
CA THR A 41 9.17 14.01 -8.52
C THR A 41 8.58 12.84 -9.32
N GLY A 42 7.52 12.21 -8.82
CA GLY A 42 6.91 11.05 -9.45
C GLY A 42 7.48 9.70 -9.03
N VAL A 43 8.48 9.67 -8.17
CA VAL A 43 9.09 8.42 -7.69
C VAL A 43 8.07 7.54 -6.98
N GLY A 44 7.24 8.13 -6.10
CA GLY A 44 6.19 7.39 -5.39
C GLY A 44 5.19 6.76 -6.35
N THR A 45 4.77 7.50 -7.36
CA THR A 45 3.84 7.00 -8.37
C THR A 45 4.47 5.86 -9.18
N GLU A 46 5.74 5.97 -9.53
CA GLU A 46 6.46 4.91 -10.22
C GLU A 46 6.58 3.65 -9.37
N LEU A 47 6.86 3.81 -8.07
CA LEU A 47 6.93 2.67 -7.14
C LEU A 47 5.58 1.94 -7.06
N ILE A 48 4.48 2.68 -7.01
CA ILE A 48 3.14 2.08 -7.00
C ILE A 48 2.87 1.36 -8.33
N ALA A 49 3.26 1.94 -9.46
CA ALA A 49 3.09 1.32 -10.77
C ALA A 49 3.87 -0.01 -10.86
N GLU A 50 5.10 -0.03 -10.39
CA GLU A 50 5.91 -1.24 -10.35
C GLU A 50 5.34 -2.28 -9.39
N THR A 51 4.84 -1.83 -8.24
CA THR A 51 4.17 -2.72 -7.28
C THR A 51 2.94 -3.36 -7.91
N ARG A 52 2.17 -2.58 -8.67
CA ARG A 52 0.99 -3.09 -9.36
C ARG A 52 1.36 -4.18 -10.36
N LYS A 53 2.43 -3.98 -11.14
CA LYS A 53 2.92 -5.00 -12.07
C LYS A 53 3.31 -6.27 -11.33
N TRP A 54 4.04 -6.15 -10.23
CA TRP A 54 4.44 -7.27 -9.42
C TRP A 54 3.23 -8.05 -8.91
N CYS A 55 2.19 -7.34 -8.46
CA CYS A 55 0.94 -7.95 -8.02
C CYS A 55 0.23 -8.69 -9.16
N GLN A 56 0.20 -8.10 -10.35
CA GLN A 56 -0.41 -8.71 -11.52
C GLN A 56 0.31 -10.00 -11.91
N GLU A 57 1.63 -10.00 -11.90
CA GLU A 57 2.44 -11.17 -12.21
C GLU A 57 2.20 -12.31 -11.21
N ARG A 58 1.96 -11.98 -9.96
CA ARG A 58 1.69 -12.95 -8.90
C ARG A 58 0.21 -13.27 -8.74
N LYS A 59 -0.64 -12.69 -9.56
CA LYS A 59 -2.10 -12.90 -9.55
C LYS A 59 -2.74 -12.52 -8.21
N LEU A 60 -2.24 -11.45 -7.61
CA LEU A 60 -2.83 -10.89 -6.40
C LEU A 60 -4.01 -9.99 -6.78
N GLU A 61 -5.06 -10.03 -5.97
CA GLU A 61 -6.32 -9.37 -6.32
C GLU A 61 -6.32 -7.88 -6.06
N TYR A 62 -5.62 -7.43 -5.01
CA TYR A 62 -5.56 -6.02 -4.64
C TYR A 62 -4.34 -5.70 -3.80
N MET A 63 -4.07 -4.41 -3.63
CA MET A 63 -3.07 -3.91 -2.69
C MET A 63 -3.80 -3.25 -1.53
N GLU A 64 -3.26 -3.41 -0.33
CA GLU A 64 -3.82 -2.81 0.87
C GLU A 64 -2.72 -2.14 1.68
N VAL A 65 -3.02 -0.98 2.24
CA VAL A 65 -2.10 -0.25 3.10
C VAL A 65 -2.88 0.31 4.28
N SER A 66 -2.27 0.30 5.45
CA SER A 66 -2.85 0.93 6.64
C SER A 66 -2.26 2.33 6.79
N VAL A 67 -3.12 3.33 6.86
CA VAL A 67 -2.72 4.74 6.95
C VAL A 67 -3.51 5.40 8.06
N LEU A 68 -2.82 6.12 8.94
CA LEU A 68 -3.50 6.93 9.95
C LEU A 68 -4.27 8.06 9.27
N ALA A 69 -5.48 8.36 9.78
CA ALA A 69 -6.37 9.34 9.16
C ALA A 69 -5.76 10.74 9.04
N ASN A 70 -4.82 11.07 9.93
CA ASN A 70 -4.15 12.38 9.93
C ASN A 70 -2.77 12.35 9.26
N ASN A 71 -2.42 11.24 8.59
CA ASN A 71 -1.14 11.12 7.91
C ASN A 71 -1.15 11.92 6.60
N PRO A 72 -0.17 12.80 6.37
CA PRO A 72 -0.10 13.55 5.11
C PRO A 72 -0.03 12.68 3.85
N ALA A 73 0.45 11.43 3.99
CA ALA A 73 0.53 10.50 2.86
C ALA A 73 -0.84 10.00 2.39
N LEU A 74 -1.91 10.21 3.18
CA LEU A 74 -3.24 9.74 2.82
C LEU A 74 -3.67 10.27 1.44
N SER A 75 -3.47 11.55 1.18
CA SER A 75 -3.82 12.15 -0.10
C SER A 75 -3.03 11.55 -1.27
N PHE A 76 -1.77 11.20 -1.04
CA PHE A 76 -0.97 10.51 -2.05
C PHE A 76 -1.61 9.16 -2.42
N TYR A 77 -1.98 8.36 -1.41
CA TYR A 77 -2.59 7.07 -1.67
C TYR A 77 -3.92 7.21 -2.40
N GLU A 78 -4.74 8.16 -2.00
CA GLU A 78 -6.01 8.43 -2.69
C GLU A 78 -5.79 8.86 -4.14
N ASN A 79 -4.80 9.71 -4.39
CA ASN A 79 -4.50 10.19 -5.74
C ASN A 79 -4.01 9.09 -6.68
N VAL A 80 -3.31 8.07 -6.17
CA VAL A 80 -2.87 6.95 -7.00
C VAL A 80 -3.91 5.84 -7.12
N GLY A 81 -5.06 5.96 -6.48
CA GLY A 81 -6.19 5.06 -6.68
C GLY A 81 -6.61 4.20 -5.49
N PHE A 82 -5.96 4.35 -4.35
CA PHE A 82 -6.41 3.66 -3.14
C PHE A 82 -7.69 4.28 -2.62
N LYS A 83 -8.57 3.43 -2.08
CA LYS A 83 -9.85 3.86 -1.51
C LYS A 83 -9.96 3.36 -0.07
N GLU A 84 -10.59 4.14 0.77
CA GLU A 84 -10.86 3.74 2.14
C GLU A 84 -11.82 2.54 2.15
N ILE A 85 -11.48 1.50 2.90
CA ILE A 85 -12.29 0.28 2.99
C ILE A 85 -12.79 -0.01 4.40
N LYS A 86 -12.19 0.59 5.43
CA LYS A 86 -12.60 0.38 6.82
C LYS A 86 -12.14 1.53 7.68
N LYS A 87 -12.76 1.63 8.87
CA LYS A 87 -12.35 2.59 9.89
C LYS A 87 -12.04 1.83 11.17
N ILE A 88 -10.96 2.22 11.82
CA ILE A 88 -10.61 1.72 13.15
C ILE A 88 -10.95 2.84 14.12
N MET A 89 -11.76 2.53 15.11
CA MET A 89 -12.23 3.50 16.09
C MET A 89 -11.71 3.14 17.47
N ARG A 90 -11.43 4.15 18.28
CA ARG A 90 -10.85 3.95 19.62
C ARG A 90 -11.64 4.75 20.64
N TYR A 91 -11.89 4.11 21.74
CA TYR A 91 -12.48 4.77 22.91
C TYR A 91 -11.46 4.65 24.05
N HIS A 92 -11.00 5.78 24.58
CA HIS A 92 -10.02 5.78 25.67
C HIS A 92 -10.74 5.49 26.99
N ILE A 93 -10.17 4.57 27.75
CA ILE A 93 -10.72 4.15 29.04
C ILE A 93 -10.27 5.11 30.14
#